data_01a8f2eafa6e53d089684292d0706584
#
_entry.id   01a8f2eafa6e53d089684292d0706584
#
_cell.length_a   1.000
_cell.length_b   1.000
_cell.length_c   1.000
_cell.angle_alpha   90.00
_cell.angle_beta   90.00
_cell.angle_gamma   90.00
#
_symmetry.space_group_name_H-M   'P 1'
#
loop_
_entity.id
_entity.type
_entity.pdbx_description
1 polymer ?
#
loop_
_entity_poly.entity_id
_entity_poly.type
_entity_poly.pdbx_seq_one_letter_code
_entity_poly.pdbx_strand_id
1 'polypeptide(L)'
;MSLMKKLTLFIGLMAMGTTSAWAYCTRLSQPTVNLDMVVGRVVVPPDLPVGSVIVSRNWTMSAPGGASYSCSSGNNRFAAKIVSTGATDLGNKIYSTNVPGIGLRFSRGGATVNIIYPDVYSSYASRTTNYSLEGSRFTLEVIKTASVTGSGTLAAGKYTSYDWENGNNPILVTYLSANAITVVSPSCTILSGKNMNVD
;
A
#
# COMPACT_ATOMS: atom_id res chain seq x y z
N MET A 1 -66.21 -15.30 -2.43
CA MET A 1 -65.56 -13.99 -2.26
C MET A 1 -64.57 -13.92 -1.09
N SER A 2 -64.11 -15.08 -0.56
CA SER A 2 -63.25 -15.11 0.64
C SER A 2 -61.80 -15.56 0.37
N LEU A 3 -61.51 -16.16 -0.79
CA LEU A 3 -60.14 -16.67 -1.10
C LEU A 3 -59.21 -15.60 -1.65
N MET A 4 -59.73 -14.63 -2.37
CA MET A 4 -58.95 -13.51 -2.93
C MET A 4 -58.44 -12.52 -1.87
N LYS A 5 -59.13 -12.32 -0.76
CA LYS A 5 -58.71 -11.43 0.33
C LYS A 5 -57.58 -12.00 1.17
N LYS A 6 -57.39 -13.32 1.19
CA LYS A 6 -56.28 -13.95 1.93
C LYS A 6 -54.98 -14.03 1.10
N LEU A 7 -55.08 -13.99 -0.22
CA LEU A 7 -53.90 -14.01 -1.11
C LEU A 7 -53.20 -12.64 -1.18
N THR A 8 -53.94 -11.54 -1.09
CA THR A 8 -53.35 -10.19 -1.06
C THR A 8 -52.62 -9.85 0.23
N LEU A 9 -52.97 -10.48 1.34
CA LEU A 9 -52.29 -10.27 2.62
C LEU A 9 -50.93 -11.02 2.69
N PHE A 10 -50.76 -12.13 1.94
CA PHE A 10 -49.52 -12.91 1.92
C PHE A 10 -48.46 -12.30 1.01
N ILE A 11 -48.83 -11.55 -0.04
CA ILE A 11 -47.90 -10.92 -0.97
C ILE A 11 -47.34 -9.63 -0.37
N GLY A 12 -48.05 -8.96 0.55
CA GLY A 12 -47.59 -7.76 1.24
C GLY A 12 -46.47 -8.01 2.29
N LEU A 13 -46.27 -9.25 2.76
CA LEU A 13 -45.33 -9.54 3.83
C LEU A 13 -43.95 -10.00 3.31
N MET A 14 -43.77 -10.24 2.00
CA MET A 14 -42.50 -10.63 1.40
C MET A 14 -41.67 -9.45 0.87
N ALA A 15 -42.14 -8.22 0.99
CA ALA A 15 -41.42 -7.02 0.59
C ALA A 15 -40.66 -6.35 1.74
N MET A 16 -40.42 -7.03 2.86
CA MET A 16 -39.39 -6.58 3.81
C MET A 16 -38.03 -6.91 3.19
N GLY A 17 -37.63 -6.06 2.24
CA GLY A 17 -36.30 -6.08 1.67
C GLY A 17 -35.29 -6.08 2.80
N THR A 18 -34.46 -7.09 2.86
CA THR A 18 -33.25 -7.10 3.67
C THR A 18 -32.44 -5.89 3.23
N THR A 19 -32.60 -4.78 3.93
CA THR A 19 -31.64 -3.68 3.81
C THR A 19 -30.30 -4.25 4.23
N SER A 20 -29.44 -4.54 3.27
CA SER A 20 -28.06 -4.85 3.55
C SER A 20 -27.52 -3.67 4.34
N ALA A 21 -27.40 -3.80 5.64
CA ALA A 21 -26.76 -2.79 6.47
C ALA A 21 -25.29 -2.74 6.04
N TRP A 22 -24.97 -1.83 5.12
CA TRP A 22 -23.61 -1.56 4.73
C TRP A 22 -22.91 -1.00 5.96
N ALA A 23 -21.81 -1.64 6.35
CA ALA A 23 -20.98 -1.08 7.40
C ALA A 23 -20.55 0.33 6.98
N TYR A 24 -20.70 1.28 7.86
CA TYR A 24 -20.36 2.67 7.64
C TYR A 24 -19.27 3.08 8.62
N CYS A 25 -18.21 3.70 8.09
CA CYS A 25 -17.11 4.23 8.89
C CYS A 25 -17.14 5.76 8.89
N THR A 26 -17.12 6.34 10.07
CA THR A 26 -16.98 7.79 10.27
C THR A 26 -15.53 8.12 10.55
N ARG A 27 -14.96 9.05 9.79
CA ARG A 27 -13.63 9.61 10.05
C ARG A 27 -13.68 10.42 11.34
N LEU A 28 -12.78 10.12 12.25
CA LEU A 28 -12.58 10.86 13.50
C LEU A 28 -11.59 12.01 13.29
N SER A 29 -11.42 12.85 14.31
CA SER A 29 -10.58 14.05 14.25
C SER A 29 -9.07 13.79 14.17
N GLN A 30 -8.65 12.51 14.28
CA GLN A 30 -7.24 12.13 14.15
C GLN A 30 -6.67 12.59 12.81
N PRO A 31 -5.54 13.32 12.78
CA PRO A 31 -4.92 13.77 11.54
C PRO A 31 -4.45 12.59 10.67
N THR A 32 -4.31 12.83 9.37
CA THR A 32 -3.67 11.87 8.46
C THR A 32 -2.22 11.67 8.87
N VAL A 33 -1.80 10.42 9.01
CA VAL A 33 -0.38 10.07 9.18
C VAL A 33 0.31 10.25 7.83
N ASN A 34 1.28 11.15 7.77
CA ASN A 34 2.11 11.38 6.60
C ASN A 34 3.49 10.76 6.87
N LEU A 35 3.80 9.66 6.16
CA LEU A 35 5.05 8.92 6.34
C LEU A 35 6.01 9.24 5.19
N ASP A 36 7.13 9.90 5.51
CA ASP A 36 8.25 10.05 4.57
C ASP A 36 9.13 8.79 4.63
N MET A 37 9.24 8.11 3.49
CA MET A 37 9.94 6.84 3.38
C MET A 37 11.43 7.03 3.07
N VAL A 38 12.16 7.72 3.93
CA VAL A 38 13.59 7.98 3.74
C VAL A 38 14.40 6.71 3.97
N VAL A 39 15.16 6.27 2.97
CA VAL A 39 16.08 5.13 3.02
C VAL A 39 17.54 5.57 2.89
N GLY A 40 17.78 6.63 2.11
CA GLY A 40 19.11 7.11 1.77
C GLY A 40 19.71 6.42 0.56
N ARG A 41 21.04 6.20 0.60
CA ARG A 41 21.77 5.56 -0.51
C ARG A 41 21.56 4.05 -0.51
N VAL A 42 21.16 3.53 -1.66
CA VAL A 42 20.92 2.09 -1.91
C VAL A 42 21.90 1.62 -2.99
N VAL A 43 22.81 0.71 -2.64
CA VAL A 43 23.74 0.12 -3.61
C VAL A 43 23.15 -1.20 -4.09
N VAL A 44 23.07 -1.38 -5.42
CA VAL A 44 22.58 -2.61 -6.02
C VAL A 44 23.75 -3.56 -6.20
N PRO A 45 23.77 -4.73 -5.53
CA PRO A 45 24.81 -5.72 -5.77
C PRO A 45 24.75 -6.24 -7.22
N PRO A 46 25.87 -6.32 -7.95
CA PRO A 46 25.87 -6.75 -9.36
C PRO A 46 25.29 -8.16 -9.54
N ASP A 47 25.63 -9.07 -8.64
CA ASP A 47 25.24 -10.49 -8.70
C ASP A 47 23.87 -10.78 -8.10
N LEU A 48 23.17 -9.75 -7.62
CA LEU A 48 21.83 -9.93 -7.05
C LEU A 48 20.86 -10.41 -8.14
N PRO A 49 20.13 -11.53 -7.96
CA PRO A 49 19.18 -12.02 -8.94
C PRO A 49 18.02 -11.03 -9.17
N VAL A 50 17.45 -11.03 -10.38
CA VAL A 50 16.21 -10.31 -10.68
C VAL A 50 15.07 -10.87 -9.80
N GLY A 51 14.25 -9.98 -9.27
CA GLY A 51 13.19 -10.28 -8.31
C GLY A 51 13.61 -10.21 -6.84
N SER A 52 14.91 -10.07 -6.56
CA SER A 52 15.40 -9.99 -5.18
C SER A 52 15.23 -8.62 -4.57
N VAL A 53 15.03 -8.60 -3.25
CA VAL A 53 14.97 -7.38 -2.44
C VAL A 53 16.40 -6.86 -2.26
N ILE A 54 16.64 -5.61 -2.69
CA ILE A 54 17.92 -4.91 -2.50
C ILE A 54 18.00 -4.37 -1.08
N VAL A 55 16.92 -3.74 -0.64
CA VAL A 55 16.77 -3.22 0.73
C VAL A 55 15.31 -3.25 1.16
N SER A 56 15.09 -3.56 2.42
CA SER A 56 13.80 -3.45 3.10
C SER A 56 13.89 -2.49 4.28
N ARG A 57 12.93 -1.60 4.41
CA ARG A 57 12.83 -0.64 5.52
C ARG A 57 11.44 -0.67 6.13
N ASN A 58 11.43 -0.56 7.46
CA ASN A 58 10.21 -0.58 8.26
C ASN A 58 10.10 0.71 9.08
N TRP A 59 8.87 1.22 9.18
CA TRP A 59 8.50 2.32 10.06
C TRP A 59 7.33 1.90 10.93
N THR A 60 7.45 2.06 12.23
CA THR A 60 6.31 1.93 13.14
C THR A 60 5.53 3.23 13.11
N MET A 61 4.23 3.14 12.87
CA MET A 61 3.38 4.32 12.81
C MET A 61 2.98 4.75 14.21
N SER A 62 3.01 6.05 14.46
CA SER A 62 2.47 6.69 15.64
C SER A 62 1.22 7.47 15.28
N ALA A 63 0.15 7.19 15.99
CA ALA A 63 -1.13 7.88 15.87
C ALA A 63 -1.60 8.33 17.28
N PRO A 64 -0.89 9.28 17.90
CA PRO A 64 -1.01 9.58 19.33
C PRO A 64 -2.39 10.14 19.74
N GLY A 65 -3.24 10.51 18.80
CA GLY A 65 -4.62 10.93 19.09
C GLY A 65 -5.63 9.79 19.13
N GLY A 66 -5.20 8.53 19.01
CA GLY A 66 -6.07 7.36 19.13
C GLY A 66 -6.68 6.88 17.81
N ALA A 67 -8.00 6.65 17.79
CA ALA A 67 -8.67 6.05 16.64
C ALA A 67 -8.82 7.03 15.46
N SER A 68 -8.60 6.51 14.26
CA SER A 68 -8.78 7.25 13.00
C SER A 68 -10.18 7.12 12.44
N TYR A 69 -10.82 5.97 12.66
CA TYR A 69 -12.19 5.67 12.26
C TYR A 69 -12.98 5.03 13.39
N SER A 70 -14.28 5.36 13.45
CA SER A 70 -15.29 4.61 14.17
C SER A 70 -16.22 3.96 13.14
N CYS A 71 -16.28 2.64 13.11
CA CYS A 71 -17.06 1.89 12.14
C CYS A 71 -18.20 1.13 12.82
N SER A 72 -19.37 1.13 12.20
CA SER A 72 -20.54 0.35 12.66
C SER A 72 -20.24 -1.16 12.60
N SER A 73 -21.10 -1.97 13.23
CA SER A 73 -21.08 -3.42 13.07
C SER A 73 -21.23 -3.82 11.59
N GLY A 74 -20.62 -4.92 11.21
CA GLY A 74 -20.62 -5.44 9.84
C GLY A 74 -19.23 -5.57 9.25
N ASN A 75 -19.18 -5.77 7.92
CA ASN A 75 -17.93 -5.86 7.17
C ASN A 75 -17.38 -4.46 6.88
N ASN A 76 -16.33 -4.10 7.58
CA ASN A 76 -15.61 -2.84 7.38
C ASN A 76 -14.45 -3.09 6.41
N ARG A 77 -14.38 -2.33 5.32
CA ARG A 77 -13.41 -2.51 4.25
C ARG A 77 -12.50 -1.29 4.15
N PHE A 78 -11.21 -1.54 4.10
CA PHE A 78 -10.17 -0.52 3.97
C PHE A 78 -9.35 -0.78 2.72
N ALA A 79 -9.15 0.24 1.91
CA ALA A 79 -8.39 0.17 0.67
C ALA A 79 -6.97 0.71 0.85
N ALA A 80 -6.01 -0.14 0.53
CA ALA A 80 -4.62 0.20 0.34
C ALA A 80 -4.40 0.48 -1.15
N LYS A 81 -4.01 1.70 -1.52
CA LYS A 81 -3.93 2.13 -2.92
C LYS A 81 -2.51 2.57 -3.28
N ILE A 82 -2.08 2.29 -4.51
CA ILE A 82 -0.94 2.96 -5.13
C ILE A 82 -1.46 4.25 -5.76
N VAL A 83 -0.81 5.37 -5.46
CA VAL A 83 -1.20 6.71 -5.92
C VAL A 83 -0.09 7.43 -6.66
N SER A 84 1.09 6.80 -6.81
CA SER A 84 2.21 7.36 -7.57
C SER A 84 1.87 7.48 -9.07
N THR A 85 2.07 8.66 -9.61
CA THR A 85 1.82 8.92 -11.03
C THR A 85 2.85 8.19 -11.90
N GLY A 86 2.38 7.47 -12.93
CA GLY A 86 3.24 6.78 -13.89
C GLY A 86 3.84 5.45 -13.41
N ALA A 87 3.52 5.00 -12.18
CA ALA A 87 3.95 3.68 -11.73
C ALA A 87 3.15 2.58 -12.44
N THR A 88 3.86 1.60 -13.01
CA THR A 88 3.29 0.43 -13.68
C THR A 88 3.46 -0.80 -12.81
N ASP A 89 2.45 -1.64 -12.71
CA ASP A 89 2.54 -2.94 -12.05
C ASP A 89 3.40 -3.90 -12.89
N LEU A 90 4.48 -4.38 -12.31
CA LEU A 90 5.44 -5.32 -12.93
C LEU A 90 5.12 -6.77 -12.57
N GLY A 91 4.01 -7.01 -11.88
CA GLY A 91 3.66 -8.29 -11.29
C GLY A 91 4.09 -8.41 -9.82
N ASN A 92 3.45 -9.34 -9.09
CA ASN A 92 3.70 -9.58 -7.66
C ASN A 92 3.59 -8.32 -6.77
N LYS A 93 2.74 -7.34 -7.17
CA LYS A 93 2.57 -6.04 -6.51
C LYS A 93 3.87 -5.23 -6.44
N ILE A 94 4.75 -5.39 -7.42
CA ILE A 94 5.98 -4.60 -7.60
C ILE A 94 5.67 -3.50 -8.62
N TYR A 95 5.97 -2.27 -8.27
CA TYR A 95 5.69 -1.09 -9.10
C TYR A 95 6.96 -0.47 -9.63
N SER A 96 6.95 -0.11 -10.91
CA SER A 96 8.07 0.53 -11.58
C SER A 96 8.41 1.88 -10.93
N THR A 97 9.67 2.30 -11.09
CA THR A 97 10.16 3.62 -10.70
C THR A 97 10.72 4.36 -11.90
N ASN A 98 11.13 5.61 -11.69
CA ASN A 98 11.86 6.39 -12.69
C ASN A 98 13.31 5.91 -12.89
N VAL A 99 13.82 5.00 -12.05
CA VAL A 99 15.16 4.40 -12.20
C VAL A 99 15.00 3.03 -12.87
N PRO A 100 15.54 2.81 -14.08
CA PRO A 100 15.40 1.57 -14.82
C PRO A 100 15.88 0.36 -14.00
N GLY A 101 15.15 -0.75 -14.06
CA GLY A 101 15.48 -1.99 -13.36
C GLY A 101 15.27 -1.97 -11.84
N ILE A 102 14.64 -0.92 -11.32
CA ILE A 102 14.28 -0.77 -9.90
C ILE A 102 12.77 -0.68 -9.76
N GLY A 103 12.22 -1.52 -8.89
CA GLY A 103 10.82 -1.51 -8.49
C GLY A 103 10.64 -1.33 -6.98
N LEU A 104 9.44 -0.95 -6.59
CA LEU A 104 9.04 -0.81 -5.19
C LEU A 104 7.86 -1.72 -4.87
N ARG A 105 7.87 -2.30 -3.69
CA ARG A 105 6.73 -3.00 -3.10
C ARG A 105 6.47 -2.44 -1.72
N PHE A 106 5.18 -2.26 -1.39
CA PHE A 106 4.74 -1.66 -0.15
C PHE A 106 3.86 -2.63 0.60
N SER A 107 4.03 -2.70 1.91
CA SER A 107 3.14 -3.47 2.76
C SER A 107 2.87 -2.78 4.08
N ARG A 108 1.75 -3.13 4.69
CA ARG A 108 1.41 -2.71 6.04
C ARG A 108 1.07 -3.92 6.88
N GLY A 109 1.70 -4.03 8.03
CA GLY A 109 1.48 -5.10 8.99
C GLY A 109 1.13 -4.57 10.38
N GLY A 110 0.49 -5.39 11.18
CA GLY A 110 0.15 -5.14 12.57
C GLY A 110 -0.33 -6.43 13.22
N ALA A 111 -0.82 -6.37 14.44
CA ALA A 111 -1.25 -7.57 15.18
C ALA A 111 -2.32 -8.39 14.43
N THR A 112 -3.19 -7.73 13.66
CA THR A 112 -4.34 -8.36 12.98
C THR A 112 -4.41 -8.08 11.47
N VAL A 113 -3.46 -7.30 10.93
CA VAL A 113 -3.48 -6.85 9.53
C VAL A 113 -2.14 -7.12 8.89
N ASN A 114 -2.15 -7.76 7.74
CA ASN A 114 -0.99 -7.87 6.86
C ASN A 114 -1.46 -7.75 5.42
N ILE A 115 -1.17 -6.62 4.78
CA ILE A 115 -1.58 -6.32 3.41
C ILE A 115 -0.39 -5.83 2.59
N ILE A 116 -0.33 -6.29 1.34
CA ILE A 116 0.61 -5.79 0.32
C ILE A 116 -0.20 -4.93 -0.64
N TYR A 117 0.24 -3.70 -0.84
CA TYR A 117 -0.42 -2.71 -1.70
C TYR A 117 -0.34 -3.07 -3.20
N PRO A 118 -1.38 -2.82 -4.01
CA PRO A 118 -2.73 -2.43 -3.59
C PRO A 118 -3.52 -3.63 -3.07
N ASP A 119 -4.45 -3.39 -2.14
CA ASP A 119 -5.34 -4.42 -1.63
C ASP A 119 -6.55 -3.80 -0.92
N VAL A 120 -7.55 -4.63 -0.63
CA VAL A 120 -8.66 -4.28 0.24
C VAL A 120 -8.67 -5.23 1.44
N TYR A 121 -8.47 -4.66 2.61
CA TYR A 121 -8.61 -5.39 3.87
C TYR A 121 -10.05 -5.34 4.35
N SER A 122 -10.60 -6.49 4.67
CA SER A 122 -11.95 -6.61 5.24
C SER A 122 -11.87 -7.12 6.68
N SER A 123 -12.61 -6.49 7.57
CA SER A 123 -12.72 -6.86 8.98
C SER A 123 -14.17 -6.86 9.40
N TYR A 124 -14.66 -8.01 9.87
CA TYR A 124 -16.00 -8.09 10.46
C TYR A 124 -15.96 -7.61 11.91
N ALA A 125 -16.87 -6.72 12.25
CA ALA A 125 -17.08 -6.26 13.62
C ALA A 125 -18.52 -6.57 14.05
N SER A 126 -18.69 -7.24 15.21
CA SER A 126 -20.02 -7.53 15.78
C SER A 126 -20.68 -6.31 16.43
N ARG A 127 -19.91 -5.26 16.69
CA ARG A 127 -20.33 -4.00 17.31
C ARG A 127 -19.55 -2.84 16.72
N THR A 128 -19.94 -1.61 17.04
CA THR A 128 -19.13 -0.43 16.71
C THR A 128 -17.71 -0.59 17.20
N THR A 129 -16.75 -0.42 16.28
CA THR A 129 -15.31 -0.67 16.52
C THR A 129 -14.49 0.50 16.03
N ASN A 130 -13.52 0.89 16.83
CA ASN A 130 -12.58 1.93 16.49
C ASN A 130 -11.31 1.33 15.87
N TYR A 131 -10.84 1.94 14.78
CA TYR A 131 -9.62 1.55 14.07
C TYR A 131 -8.56 2.62 14.20
N SER A 132 -7.34 2.19 14.53
CA SER A 132 -6.16 3.05 14.67
C SER A 132 -4.99 2.50 13.86
N LEU A 133 -4.07 3.39 13.47
CA LEU A 133 -2.78 3.03 12.90
C LEU A 133 -1.68 2.86 13.96
N GLU A 134 -1.98 3.20 15.22
CA GLU A 134 -0.98 3.13 16.30
C GLU A 134 -0.31 1.77 16.39
N GLY A 135 1.02 1.76 16.44
CA GLY A 135 1.85 0.56 16.53
C GLY A 135 1.88 -0.31 15.27
N SER A 136 1.12 0.03 14.21
CA SER A 136 1.23 -0.73 12.96
C SER A 136 2.51 -0.37 12.21
N ARG A 137 3.01 -1.34 11.42
CA ARG A 137 4.27 -1.23 10.70
C ARG A 137 3.99 -1.01 9.21
N PHE A 138 4.66 -0.04 8.62
CA PHE A 138 4.74 0.12 7.17
C PHE A 138 6.10 -0.35 6.67
N THR A 139 6.12 -1.10 5.57
CA THR A 139 7.34 -1.65 4.98
C THR A 139 7.44 -1.19 3.53
N LEU A 140 8.62 -0.71 3.16
CA LEU A 140 9.04 -0.47 1.78
C LEU A 140 10.13 -1.47 1.43
N GLU A 141 9.99 -2.12 0.28
CA GLU A 141 11.04 -2.94 -0.32
C GLU A 141 11.45 -2.32 -1.66
N VAL A 142 12.76 -2.16 -1.84
CA VAL A 142 13.39 -1.80 -3.12
C VAL A 142 13.84 -3.09 -3.77
N ILE A 143 13.40 -3.36 -4.99
CA ILE A 143 13.53 -4.67 -5.66
C ILE A 143 14.25 -4.48 -6.99
N LYS A 144 15.19 -5.39 -7.28
CA LYS A 144 15.85 -5.50 -8.60
C LYS A 144 14.86 -6.12 -9.59
N THR A 145 14.48 -5.39 -10.64
CA THR A 145 13.47 -5.83 -11.61
C THR A 145 14.02 -6.14 -12.98
N ALA A 146 15.31 -5.87 -13.22
CA ALA A 146 15.99 -6.21 -14.46
C ALA A 146 17.46 -6.61 -14.19
N SER A 147 18.07 -7.32 -15.14
CA SER A 147 19.50 -7.71 -15.07
C SER A 147 20.42 -6.49 -15.03
N VAL A 148 20.08 -5.46 -15.78
CA VAL A 148 20.77 -4.15 -15.79
C VAL A 148 19.92 -3.15 -15.03
N THR A 149 20.54 -2.45 -14.08
CA THR A 149 19.89 -1.41 -13.27
C THR A 149 20.53 -0.06 -13.52
N GLY A 150 19.71 0.99 -13.55
CA GLY A 150 20.18 2.36 -13.61
C GLY A 150 20.62 2.87 -12.24
N SER A 151 21.28 4.03 -12.24
CA SER A 151 21.55 4.83 -11.04
C SER A 151 20.73 6.10 -11.09
N GLY A 152 20.32 6.59 -9.94
CA GLY A 152 19.57 7.85 -9.84
C GLY A 152 18.76 7.96 -8.57
N THR A 153 18.17 9.10 -8.37
CA THR A 153 17.26 9.37 -7.25
C THR A 153 15.84 9.01 -7.65
N LEU A 154 15.12 8.33 -6.78
CA LEU A 154 13.71 8.05 -6.99
C LEU A 154 12.90 9.36 -6.94
N ALA A 155 11.87 9.43 -7.78
CA ALA A 155 11.04 10.61 -7.90
C ALA A 155 10.36 10.95 -6.56
N ALA A 156 10.42 12.21 -6.15
CA ALA A 156 9.69 12.71 -5.00
C ALA A 156 8.17 12.72 -5.31
N GLY A 157 7.34 12.52 -4.30
CA GLY A 157 5.90 12.56 -4.44
C GLY A 157 5.17 11.53 -3.56
N LYS A 158 3.86 11.46 -3.71
CA LYS A 158 3.03 10.48 -3.00
C LYS A 158 3.09 9.13 -3.69
N TYR A 159 3.19 8.07 -2.90
CA TYR A 159 3.30 6.70 -3.41
C TYR A 159 2.11 5.83 -3.04
N THR A 160 1.67 5.87 -1.79
CA THR A 160 0.52 5.06 -1.34
C THR A 160 -0.46 5.87 -0.50
N SER A 161 -1.69 5.39 -0.45
CA SER A 161 -2.69 5.85 0.50
C SER A 161 -3.43 4.67 1.12
N TYR A 162 -3.93 4.86 2.33
CA TYR A 162 -4.77 3.90 3.02
C TYR A 162 -5.96 4.61 3.64
N ASP A 163 -7.16 4.11 3.31
CA ASP A 163 -8.41 4.74 3.72
C ASP A 163 -9.52 3.70 3.87
N TRP A 164 -10.66 4.07 4.45
CA TRP A 164 -11.88 3.31 4.27
C TRP A 164 -12.20 3.23 2.76
N GLU A 165 -12.67 2.06 2.28
CA GLU A 165 -12.76 1.76 0.85
C GLU A 165 -13.47 2.84 0.02
N ASN A 166 -14.55 3.41 0.56
CA ASN A 166 -15.32 4.48 -0.07
C ASN A 166 -14.92 5.87 0.43
N GLY A 167 -13.82 5.97 1.19
CA GLY A 167 -13.32 7.23 1.72
C GLY A 167 -12.50 8.00 0.69
N ASN A 168 -12.44 9.30 0.88
CA ASN A 168 -11.60 10.23 0.13
C ASN A 168 -10.68 11.07 1.05
N ASN A 169 -10.60 10.68 2.32
CA ASN A 169 -9.79 11.34 3.33
C ASN A 169 -8.87 10.31 4.03
N PRO A 170 -7.73 9.96 3.42
CA PRO A 170 -6.89 8.86 3.86
C PRO A 170 -6.37 9.06 5.29
N ILE A 171 -6.25 7.97 6.03
CA ILE A 171 -5.64 7.94 7.36
C ILE A 171 -4.13 7.80 7.30
N LEU A 172 -3.61 7.27 6.20
CA LEU A 172 -2.17 7.16 5.94
C LEU A 172 -1.90 7.58 4.50
N VAL A 173 -0.91 8.42 4.34
CA VAL A 173 -0.28 8.73 3.05
C VAL A 173 1.22 8.51 3.20
N THR A 174 1.82 7.76 2.27
CA THR A 174 3.27 7.64 2.21
C THR A 174 3.83 8.40 1.03
N TYR A 175 4.98 8.98 1.21
CA TYR A 175 5.65 9.78 0.18
C TYR A 175 7.16 9.64 0.27
N LEU A 176 7.84 10.05 -0.77
CA LEU A 176 9.28 10.29 -0.80
C LEU A 176 9.52 11.79 -0.88
N SER A 177 10.29 12.32 0.04
CA SER A 177 10.88 13.65 -0.09
C SER A 177 11.98 13.65 -1.15
N ALA A 178 12.45 14.84 -1.56
CA ALA A 178 13.58 14.94 -2.49
C ALA A 178 14.81 14.23 -1.92
N ASN A 179 15.45 13.40 -2.73
CA ASN A 179 16.62 12.59 -2.36
C ASN A 179 16.41 11.55 -1.24
N ALA A 180 15.15 11.21 -0.94
CA ALA A 180 14.82 10.21 0.09
C ALA A 180 15.44 8.84 -0.22
N ILE A 181 15.56 8.48 -1.51
CA ILE A 181 16.19 7.22 -1.95
C ILE A 181 17.06 7.52 -3.18
N THR A 182 18.36 7.23 -3.08
CA THR A 182 19.29 7.32 -4.21
C THR A 182 19.88 5.95 -4.50
N VAL A 183 19.59 5.42 -5.67
CA VAL A 183 20.07 4.12 -6.15
C VAL A 183 21.41 4.30 -6.82
N VAL A 184 22.35 3.43 -6.49
CA VAL A 184 23.68 3.35 -7.10
C VAL A 184 23.89 1.93 -7.62
N SER A 185 23.99 1.81 -8.94
CA SER A 185 24.36 0.57 -9.61
C SER A 185 25.84 0.67 -9.98
N PRO A 186 26.71 -0.25 -9.52
CA PRO A 186 28.10 -0.26 -9.96
C PRO A 186 28.14 -0.62 -11.45
N SER A 187 28.64 0.28 -12.28
CA SER A 187 29.00 -0.03 -13.67
C SER A 187 30.45 -0.50 -13.72
N CYS A 188 30.66 -1.78 -14.02
CA CYS A 188 31.99 -2.23 -14.45
C CYS A 188 32.18 -1.79 -15.90
N THR A 189 32.83 -0.65 -16.13
CA THR A 189 33.35 -0.31 -17.47
C THR A 189 34.60 -1.12 -17.66
N ILE A 190 34.55 -2.21 -18.46
CA ILE A 190 35.76 -2.83 -18.97
C ILE A 190 36.37 -1.79 -19.89
N LEU A 191 37.50 -1.19 -19.46
CA LEU A 191 38.34 -0.41 -20.36
C LEU A 191 38.96 -1.39 -21.33
N SER A 192 38.26 -1.72 -22.41
CA SER A 192 38.81 -2.43 -23.55
C SER A 192 39.82 -1.51 -24.21
N GLY A 193 41.11 -1.80 -24.03
CA GLY A 193 42.15 -1.11 -24.76
C GLY A 193 43.40 -0.74 -23.99
N LYS A 194 43.94 -1.66 -23.20
CA LYS A 194 45.40 -1.68 -22.97
C LYS A 194 45.90 -3.10 -23.13
N ASN A 195 46.48 -3.38 -24.29
CA ASN A 195 47.38 -4.51 -24.45
C ASN A 195 48.46 -4.37 -23.37
N MET A 196 48.42 -5.18 -22.36
CA MET A 196 49.61 -5.38 -21.52
C MET A 196 50.53 -6.26 -22.32
N ASN A 197 51.51 -5.64 -22.97
CA ASN A 197 52.72 -6.37 -23.39
C ASN A 197 53.44 -6.74 -22.11
N VAL A 198 53.50 -8.03 -21.85
CA VAL A 198 54.38 -8.63 -20.84
C VAL A 198 55.64 -9.02 -21.62
N ASP A 199 56.69 -8.24 -21.45
CA ASP A 199 58.05 -8.59 -21.87
C ASP A 199 58.65 -9.62 -20.89
#